data_4b2bf3a7488fd328707b47b705c2f37d
#
_entry.id   4b2bf3a7488fd328707b47b705c2f37d
#
_cell.length_a   1.000
_cell.length_b   1.000
_cell.length_c   1.000
_cell.angle_alpha   90.00
_cell.angle_beta   90.00
_cell.angle_gamma   90.00
#
_symmetry.space_group_name_H-M   'P 1'
#
loop_
_entity.id
_entity.type
_entity.pdbx_description
1 polymer ?
#
loop_
_entity_poly.entity_id
_entity_poly.type
_entity_poly.pdbx_seq_one_letter_code
_entity_poly.pdbx_strand_id
1 'polypeptide(L)'
;MISRKLEPILREALRDYPVATIFGPRQSGKTTLAKMVCPDFEYVTLEDRETRDLAMSDYKAFFSRHRGPMIIDEIQRVPEIVSAIQVEVDKNRTQNGRFVLTGSQQTELAAAVDESLAGRTSVLDLLPLSLSELGDAVCGEMSTDALILRGFMPELYRTRKSATDYYRNYFRTYLERDVRKLVNVKDLILFERFVTLLAG
;
A
#
# COMPACT_ATOMS: atom_id res chain seq x y z
N MET A 1 7.34 8.78 -15.19
CA MET A 1 6.97 8.05 -13.94
C MET A 1 8.28 7.76 -13.24
N ILE A 2 8.37 7.92 -11.92
CA ILE A 2 9.60 7.65 -11.17
C ILE A 2 9.69 6.14 -10.93
N SER A 3 10.83 5.53 -11.32
CA SER A 3 11.10 4.12 -11.07
C SER A 3 11.27 3.87 -9.57
N ARG A 4 10.77 2.74 -9.08
CA ARG A 4 10.85 2.38 -7.66
C ARG A 4 11.88 1.26 -7.45
N LYS A 5 12.71 1.41 -6.43
CA LYS A 5 13.68 0.37 -6.05
C LYS A 5 13.02 -0.95 -5.65
N LEU A 6 11.77 -0.88 -5.24
CA LEU A 6 10.99 -2.07 -4.88
C LEU A 6 10.52 -2.87 -6.12
N GLU A 7 10.58 -2.31 -7.34
CA GLU A 7 10.13 -3.00 -8.56
C GLU A 7 10.83 -4.34 -8.81
N PRO A 8 12.18 -4.42 -8.87
CA PRO A 8 12.87 -5.70 -9.07
C PRO A 8 12.59 -6.69 -7.92
N ILE A 9 12.48 -6.21 -6.68
CA ILE A 9 12.19 -7.05 -5.51
C ILE A 9 10.78 -7.65 -5.59
N LEU A 10 9.78 -6.86 -6.03
CA LEU A 10 8.42 -7.36 -6.24
C LEU A 10 8.38 -8.43 -7.36
N ARG A 11 9.15 -8.23 -8.45
CA ARG A 11 9.27 -9.24 -9.53
C ARG A 11 9.88 -10.55 -9.04
N GLU A 12 10.90 -10.48 -8.19
CA GLU A 12 11.53 -11.64 -7.57
C GLU A 12 10.55 -12.33 -6.61
N ALA A 13 9.90 -11.56 -5.72
CA ALA A 13 8.90 -12.09 -4.81
C ALA A 13 7.79 -12.88 -5.52
N LEU A 14 7.33 -12.42 -6.68
CA LEU A 14 6.30 -13.11 -7.47
C LEU A 14 6.80 -14.38 -8.18
N ARG A 15 8.11 -14.55 -8.35
CA ARG A 15 8.68 -15.82 -8.83
C ARG A 15 8.76 -16.87 -7.73
N ASP A 16 9.01 -16.42 -6.49
CA ASP A 16 9.32 -17.31 -5.37
C ASP A 16 8.10 -17.60 -4.49
N TYR A 17 7.11 -16.72 -4.48
CA TYR A 17 5.93 -16.85 -3.63
C TYR A 17 4.62 -16.77 -4.43
N PRO A 18 3.58 -17.50 -4.01
CA PRO A 18 2.24 -17.37 -4.62
C PRO A 18 1.60 -15.99 -4.38
N VAL A 19 2.00 -15.30 -3.31
CA VAL A 19 1.48 -13.98 -2.93
C VAL A 19 2.63 -13.01 -2.70
N ALA A 20 2.46 -11.76 -3.11
CA ALA A 20 3.30 -10.64 -2.67
C ALA A 20 2.39 -9.59 -2.00
N THR A 21 2.70 -9.21 -0.77
CA THR A 21 1.94 -8.21 -0.02
C THR A 21 2.73 -6.93 0.09
N ILE A 22 2.17 -5.82 -0.38
CA ILE A 22 2.81 -4.49 -0.36
C ILE A 22 2.11 -3.61 0.68
N PHE A 23 2.80 -3.36 1.78
CA PHE A 23 2.39 -2.38 2.77
C PHE A 23 3.04 -1.01 2.52
N GLY A 24 2.50 0.00 3.15
CA GLY A 24 3.08 1.34 3.15
C GLY A 24 2.04 2.43 3.35
N PRO A 25 2.47 3.67 3.61
CA PRO A 25 1.56 4.77 3.87
C PRO A 25 0.64 5.04 2.66
N ARG A 26 -0.46 5.71 2.91
CA ARG A 26 -1.36 6.15 1.84
C ARG A 26 -0.60 7.04 0.86
N GLN A 27 -0.94 6.93 -0.42
CA GLN A 27 -0.34 7.71 -1.51
C GLN A 27 1.18 7.46 -1.73
N SER A 28 1.78 6.41 -1.13
CA SER A 28 3.17 6.03 -1.42
C SER A 28 3.36 5.42 -2.82
N GLY A 29 2.28 5.07 -3.53
CA GLY A 29 2.30 4.54 -4.89
C GLY A 29 2.19 3.02 -4.98
N LYS A 30 1.69 2.31 -3.97
CA LYS A 30 1.52 0.85 -3.93
C LYS A 30 0.77 0.31 -5.14
N THR A 31 -0.43 0.80 -5.37
CA THR A 31 -1.28 0.41 -6.50
C THR A 31 -0.61 0.70 -7.85
N THR A 32 0.08 1.84 -7.95
CA THR A 32 0.82 2.21 -9.17
C THR A 32 1.95 1.22 -9.44
N LEU A 33 2.74 0.87 -8.42
CA LEU A 33 3.81 -0.10 -8.51
C LEU A 33 3.26 -1.48 -8.90
N ALA A 34 2.22 -1.96 -8.25
CA ALA A 34 1.60 -3.25 -8.54
C ALA A 34 1.13 -3.33 -10.00
N LYS A 35 0.40 -2.34 -10.49
CA LYS A 35 -0.07 -2.28 -11.88
C LYS A 35 1.07 -2.19 -12.91
N MET A 36 2.15 -1.50 -12.57
CA MET A 36 3.32 -1.37 -13.45
C MET A 36 4.10 -2.68 -13.55
N VAL A 37 4.24 -3.40 -12.46
CA VAL A 37 4.97 -4.68 -12.40
C VAL A 37 4.14 -5.82 -13.00
N CYS A 38 2.82 -5.79 -12.81
CA CYS A 38 1.88 -6.82 -13.20
C CYS A 38 0.79 -6.26 -14.13
N PRO A 39 1.12 -5.81 -15.36
CA PRO A 39 0.15 -5.20 -16.25
C PRO A 39 -0.95 -6.17 -16.73
N ASP A 40 -0.64 -7.47 -16.73
CA ASP A 40 -1.55 -8.53 -17.18
C ASP A 40 -2.43 -9.10 -16.04
N PHE A 41 -2.22 -8.65 -14.79
CA PHE A 41 -3.04 -9.08 -13.67
C PHE A 41 -4.37 -8.34 -13.66
N GLU A 42 -5.43 -9.06 -13.32
CA GLU A 42 -6.72 -8.42 -13.08
C GLU A 42 -6.63 -7.50 -11.86
N TYR A 43 -7.08 -6.25 -12.01
CA TYR A 43 -7.11 -5.29 -10.91
C TYR A 43 -8.46 -5.26 -10.25
N VAL A 44 -8.49 -5.58 -8.96
CA VAL A 44 -9.68 -5.59 -8.12
C VAL A 44 -9.44 -4.70 -6.91
N THR A 45 -10.35 -3.76 -6.65
CA THR A 45 -10.25 -2.88 -5.47
C THR A 45 -11.39 -3.12 -4.49
N LEU A 46 -11.05 -3.26 -3.22
CA LEU A 46 -12.02 -3.37 -2.13
C LEU A 46 -12.52 -1.99 -1.65
N GLU A 47 -12.14 -0.90 -2.31
CA GLU A 47 -12.82 0.39 -2.15
C GLU A 47 -14.20 0.39 -2.79
N ASP A 48 -14.35 -0.34 -3.92
CA ASP A 48 -15.65 -0.54 -4.54
C ASP A 48 -16.59 -1.33 -3.63
N ARG A 49 -17.80 -0.82 -3.47
CA ARG A 49 -18.76 -1.38 -2.52
C ARG A 49 -19.27 -2.76 -2.94
N GLU A 50 -19.63 -2.94 -4.20
CA GLU A 50 -20.15 -4.22 -4.68
C GLU A 50 -19.11 -5.32 -4.58
N THR A 51 -17.89 -5.02 -4.99
CA THR A 51 -16.73 -5.92 -4.90
C THR A 51 -16.45 -6.31 -3.46
N ARG A 52 -16.47 -5.32 -2.55
CA ARG A 52 -16.26 -5.53 -1.12
C ARG A 52 -17.36 -6.39 -0.50
N ASP A 53 -18.62 -6.06 -0.76
CA ASP A 53 -19.77 -6.79 -0.22
C ASP A 53 -19.75 -8.25 -0.71
N LEU A 54 -19.37 -8.51 -1.97
CA LEU A 54 -19.18 -9.86 -2.50
C LEU A 54 -18.01 -10.59 -1.79
N ALA A 55 -16.87 -9.94 -1.62
CA ALA A 55 -15.71 -10.52 -0.96
C ALA A 55 -16.00 -10.90 0.51
N MET A 56 -16.84 -10.12 1.20
CA MET A 56 -17.24 -10.37 2.59
C MET A 56 -18.30 -11.46 2.70
N SER A 57 -19.32 -11.46 1.83
CA SER A 57 -20.48 -12.35 1.95
C SER A 57 -20.25 -13.71 1.30
N ASP A 58 -19.54 -13.78 0.18
CA ASP A 58 -19.26 -15.00 -0.58
C ASP A 58 -17.89 -14.94 -1.28
N TYR A 59 -16.84 -15.23 -0.54
CA TYR A 59 -15.48 -15.28 -1.10
C TYR A 59 -15.34 -16.33 -2.22
N LYS A 60 -16.15 -17.41 -2.22
CA LYS A 60 -16.11 -18.42 -3.29
C LYS A 60 -16.63 -17.85 -4.60
N ALA A 61 -17.75 -17.11 -4.55
CA ALA A 61 -18.28 -16.39 -5.71
C ALA A 61 -17.29 -15.32 -6.17
N PHE A 62 -16.66 -14.59 -5.25
CA PHE A 62 -15.60 -13.61 -5.55
C PHE A 62 -14.48 -14.26 -6.37
N PHE A 63 -13.84 -15.34 -5.90
CA PHE A 63 -12.75 -16.00 -6.63
C PHE A 63 -13.23 -16.79 -7.88
N SER A 64 -14.49 -17.17 -7.95
CA SER A 64 -15.06 -17.76 -9.17
C SER A 64 -15.23 -16.73 -10.29
N ARG A 65 -15.53 -15.49 -9.94
CA ARG A 65 -15.63 -14.35 -10.87
C ARG A 65 -14.25 -13.87 -11.33
N HIS A 66 -13.24 -13.95 -10.46
CA HIS A 66 -11.87 -13.47 -10.67
C HIS A 66 -10.90 -14.65 -10.69
N ARG A 67 -10.69 -15.28 -11.86
CA ARG A 67 -9.97 -16.57 -11.97
C ARG A 67 -8.49 -16.48 -12.28
N GLY A 68 -8.00 -15.33 -12.73
CA GLY A 68 -6.60 -15.11 -13.12
C GLY A 68 -5.71 -14.68 -11.97
N PRO A 69 -4.44 -14.45 -12.26
CA PRO A 69 -3.58 -13.67 -11.36
C PRO A 69 -4.18 -12.29 -11.15
N MET A 70 -4.17 -11.78 -9.90
CA MET A 70 -4.86 -10.53 -9.61
C MET A 70 -4.11 -9.64 -8.61
N ILE A 71 -4.35 -8.34 -8.73
CA ILE A 71 -4.01 -7.33 -7.74
C ILE A 71 -5.27 -7.07 -6.92
N ILE A 72 -5.23 -7.34 -5.62
CA ILE A 72 -6.30 -7.00 -4.67
C ILE A 72 -5.86 -5.78 -3.88
N ASP A 73 -6.48 -4.65 -4.18
CA ASP A 73 -6.10 -3.34 -3.63
C ASP A 73 -6.95 -2.98 -2.41
N GLU A 74 -6.33 -2.32 -1.42
CA GLU A 74 -6.94 -1.85 -0.17
C GLU A 74 -7.51 -2.99 0.70
N ILE A 75 -6.74 -4.10 0.84
CA ILE A 75 -7.16 -5.32 1.57
C ILE A 75 -7.55 -5.06 3.04
N GLN A 76 -7.12 -3.95 3.66
CA GLN A 76 -7.57 -3.57 5.01
C GLN A 76 -9.07 -3.25 5.10
N ARG A 77 -9.77 -3.18 3.96
CA ARG A 77 -11.24 -3.03 3.91
C ARG A 77 -11.97 -4.33 4.24
N VAL A 78 -11.31 -5.47 3.96
CA VAL A 78 -11.81 -6.83 4.21
C VAL A 78 -10.64 -7.71 4.67
N PRO A 79 -10.16 -7.57 5.92
CA PRO A 79 -9.02 -8.36 6.41
C PRO A 79 -9.26 -9.87 6.32
N GLU A 80 -10.50 -10.30 6.45
CA GLU A 80 -10.91 -11.72 6.41
C GLU A 80 -10.63 -12.37 5.05
N ILE A 81 -10.49 -11.59 3.96
CA ILE A 81 -10.16 -12.12 2.64
C ILE A 81 -8.79 -12.80 2.62
N VAL A 82 -7.88 -12.44 3.53
CA VAL A 82 -6.53 -13.02 3.64
C VAL A 82 -6.61 -14.51 3.90
N SER A 83 -7.53 -14.95 4.79
CA SER A 83 -7.77 -16.38 5.05
C SER A 83 -8.37 -17.10 3.83
N ALA A 84 -9.23 -16.42 3.07
CA ALA A 84 -9.78 -16.99 1.85
C ALA A 84 -8.70 -17.11 0.74
N ILE A 85 -7.76 -16.15 0.65
CA ILE A 85 -6.60 -16.22 -0.25
C ILE A 85 -5.71 -17.41 0.12
N GLN A 86 -5.49 -17.67 1.41
CA GLN A 86 -4.77 -18.86 1.87
C GLN A 86 -5.39 -20.14 1.30
N VAL A 87 -6.72 -20.29 1.42
CA VAL A 87 -7.44 -21.45 0.88
C VAL A 87 -7.25 -21.56 -0.63
N GLU A 88 -7.31 -20.45 -1.37
CA GLU A 88 -7.08 -20.45 -2.83
C GLU A 88 -5.66 -20.81 -3.21
N VAL A 89 -4.67 -20.32 -2.47
CA VAL A 89 -3.25 -20.67 -2.68
C VAL A 89 -3.01 -22.15 -2.38
N ASP A 90 -3.56 -22.68 -1.30
CA ASP A 90 -3.36 -24.08 -0.90
C ASP A 90 -3.98 -25.11 -1.86
N LYS A 91 -4.89 -24.70 -2.75
CA LYS A 91 -5.41 -25.55 -3.84
C LYS A 91 -4.32 -25.87 -4.87
N ASN A 92 -3.35 -24.99 -5.08
CA ASN A 92 -2.25 -25.17 -6.01
C ASN A 92 -0.97 -24.50 -5.49
N ARG A 93 -0.30 -25.15 -4.55
CA ARG A 93 0.89 -24.66 -3.85
C ARG A 93 2.11 -24.44 -4.74
N THR A 94 2.14 -25.01 -5.92
CA THR A 94 3.29 -24.91 -6.84
C THR A 94 3.18 -23.69 -7.77
N GLN A 95 2.06 -22.98 -7.76
CA GLN A 95 1.84 -21.82 -8.61
C GLN A 95 2.19 -20.53 -7.86
N ASN A 96 3.35 -19.95 -8.18
CA ASN A 96 3.76 -18.64 -7.70
C ASN A 96 3.15 -17.50 -8.52
N GLY A 97 3.23 -16.27 -8.01
CA GLY A 97 2.79 -15.06 -8.71
C GLY A 97 1.29 -15.00 -8.99
N ARG A 98 0.46 -15.46 -8.04
CA ARG A 98 -1.01 -15.46 -8.20
C ARG A 98 -1.66 -14.18 -7.71
N PHE A 99 -1.16 -13.62 -6.61
CA PHE A 99 -1.78 -12.47 -5.95
C PHE A 99 -0.75 -11.40 -5.62
N VAL A 100 -1.11 -10.15 -5.91
CA VAL A 100 -0.47 -8.97 -5.34
C VAL A 100 -1.48 -8.28 -4.44
N LEU A 101 -1.18 -8.21 -3.15
CA LEU A 101 -2.03 -7.56 -2.17
C LEU A 101 -1.46 -6.17 -1.88
N THR A 102 -2.30 -5.15 -1.81
CA THR A 102 -1.87 -3.83 -1.36
C THR A 102 -2.73 -3.35 -0.20
N GLY A 103 -2.10 -2.69 0.76
CA GLY A 103 -2.81 -2.15 1.90
C GLY A 103 -2.02 -1.11 2.67
N SER A 104 -2.73 -0.25 3.41
CA SER A 104 -2.08 0.56 4.43
C SER A 104 -1.71 -0.34 5.60
N GLN A 105 -0.49 -0.12 6.14
CA GLN A 105 0.00 -0.87 7.29
C GLN A 105 -0.91 -0.60 8.49
N GLN A 106 -1.71 -1.57 8.85
CA GLN A 106 -2.54 -1.58 10.06
C GLN A 106 -2.19 -2.84 10.82
N THR A 107 -2.09 -2.74 12.14
CA THR A 107 -1.67 -3.85 13.02
C THR A 107 -2.51 -5.10 12.82
N GLU A 108 -3.83 -4.94 12.71
CA GLU A 108 -4.78 -6.04 12.50
C GLU A 108 -4.56 -6.75 11.16
N LEU A 109 -4.31 -5.98 10.09
CA LEU A 109 -4.05 -6.54 8.76
C LEU A 109 -2.70 -7.24 8.70
N ALA A 110 -1.67 -6.66 9.29
CA ALA A 110 -0.34 -7.29 9.36
C ALA A 110 -0.42 -8.62 10.11
N ALA A 111 -1.11 -8.66 11.25
CA ALA A 111 -1.33 -9.90 12.00
C ALA A 111 -2.10 -10.94 11.18
N ALA A 112 -3.16 -10.56 10.45
CA ALA A 112 -3.91 -11.47 9.59
C ALA A 112 -3.05 -12.05 8.46
N VAL A 113 -2.17 -11.24 7.85
CA VAL A 113 -1.22 -11.67 6.82
C VAL A 113 -0.19 -12.63 7.41
N ASP A 114 0.39 -12.30 8.57
CA ASP A 114 1.39 -13.12 9.25
C ASP A 114 0.80 -14.47 9.69
N GLU A 115 -0.44 -14.50 10.16
CA GLU A 115 -1.11 -15.72 10.59
C GLU A 115 -1.52 -16.60 9.41
N SER A 116 -2.23 -16.02 8.41
CA SER A 116 -2.85 -16.81 7.34
C SER A 116 -1.90 -17.10 6.18
N LEU A 117 -0.98 -16.18 5.86
CA LEU A 117 -0.09 -16.30 4.70
C LEU A 117 1.35 -16.63 5.06
N ALA A 118 1.63 -17.08 6.29
CA ALA A 118 2.96 -17.54 6.69
C ALA A 118 3.53 -18.54 5.68
N GLY A 119 4.73 -18.26 5.15
CA GLY A 119 5.40 -19.09 4.15
C GLY A 119 4.77 -19.07 2.74
N ARG A 120 3.71 -18.27 2.51
CA ARG A 120 3.01 -18.14 1.23
C ARG A 120 3.15 -16.75 0.63
N THR A 121 3.53 -15.77 1.42
CA THR A 121 3.67 -14.38 0.97
C THR A 121 5.06 -13.84 1.22
N SER A 122 5.53 -13.00 0.29
CA SER A 122 6.61 -12.05 0.53
C SER A 122 6.00 -10.72 0.96
N VAL A 123 6.36 -10.23 2.14
CA VAL A 123 5.89 -8.94 2.67
C VAL A 123 6.89 -7.85 2.31
N LEU A 124 6.43 -6.80 1.67
CA LEU A 124 7.23 -5.71 1.13
C LEU A 124 6.70 -4.37 1.65
N ASP A 125 7.59 -3.50 2.10
CA ASP A 125 7.25 -2.15 2.56
C ASP A 125 7.59 -1.10 1.50
N LEU A 126 6.58 -0.41 0.97
CA LEU A 126 6.76 0.69 0.04
C LEU A 126 6.65 2.03 0.77
N LEU A 127 7.78 2.59 1.14
CA LEU A 127 7.88 3.94 1.70
C LEU A 127 7.68 5.02 0.60
N PRO A 128 7.51 6.29 0.95
CA PRO A 128 7.65 7.40 0.01
C PRO A 128 8.96 7.33 -0.78
N LEU A 129 9.16 8.22 -1.75
CA LEU A 129 10.36 8.23 -2.59
C LEU A 129 11.63 8.41 -1.76
N SER A 130 12.69 7.70 -2.13
CA SER A 130 14.03 7.94 -1.60
C SER A 130 14.77 8.98 -2.47
N LEU A 131 15.82 9.58 -1.93
CA LEU A 131 16.70 10.48 -2.70
C LEU A 131 17.24 9.80 -3.95
N SER A 132 17.62 8.53 -3.85
CA SER A 132 18.14 7.77 -4.98
C SER A 132 17.08 7.38 -6.02
N GLU A 133 15.79 7.36 -5.67
CA GLU A 133 14.69 7.22 -6.63
C GLU A 133 14.37 8.55 -7.34
N LEU A 134 14.56 9.67 -6.66
CA LEU A 134 14.44 11.00 -7.25
C LEU A 134 15.56 11.29 -8.25
N GLY A 135 16.77 10.79 -7.98
CA GLY A 135 17.94 10.96 -8.80
C GLY A 135 18.56 12.35 -8.75
N ASP A 136 19.76 12.47 -9.33
CA ASP A 136 20.54 13.70 -9.29
C ASP A 136 19.88 14.87 -10.03
N ALA A 137 19.07 14.60 -11.05
CA ALA A 137 18.33 15.62 -11.79
C ALA A 137 17.37 16.42 -10.92
N VAL A 138 16.78 15.80 -9.90
CA VAL A 138 15.89 16.47 -8.96
C VAL A 138 16.65 16.96 -7.72
N CYS A 139 17.51 16.09 -7.17
CA CYS A 139 18.24 16.40 -5.94
C CYS A 139 19.32 17.47 -6.15
N GLY A 140 19.95 17.51 -7.32
CA GLY A 140 21.00 18.50 -7.64
C GLY A 140 20.47 19.93 -7.89
N GLU A 141 19.18 20.06 -8.21
CA GLU A 141 18.54 21.37 -8.44
C GLU A 141 17.93 21.97 -7.17
N MET A 142 17.84 21.20 -6.09
CA MET A 142 17.16 21.61 -4.84
C MET A 142 18.14 21.64 -3.67
N SER A 143 18.04 22.69 -2.84
CA SER A 143 18.73 22.70 -1.55
C SER A 143 18.15 21.62 -0.61
N THR A 144 18.93 21.22 0.40
CA THR A 144 18.48 20.26 1.43
C THR A 144 17.19 20.73 2.10
N ASP A 145 17.09 22.02 2.44
CA ASP A 145 15.89 22.59 3.07
C ASP A 145 14.68 22.55 2.14
N ALA A 146 14.89 22.79 0.85
CA ALA A 146 13.83 22.70 -0.15
C ALA A 146 13.35 21.24 -0.33
N LEU A 147 14.25 20.25 -0.28
CA LEU A 147 13.91 18.83 -0.31
C LEU A 147 13.12 18.41 0.95
N ILE A 148 13.56 18.85 2.12
CA ILE A 148 12.86 18.59 3.39
C ILE A 148 11.45 19.17 3.36
N LEU A 149 11.31 20.45 2.94
CA LEU A 149 10.01 21.12 2.83
C LEU A 149 9.09 20.43 1.81
N ARG A 150 9.65 20.02 0.67
CA ARG A 150 8.86 19.32 -0.37
C ARG A 150 8.45 17.93 0.08
N GLY A 151 9.29 17.25 0.89
CA GLY A 151 9.08 15.86 1.30
C GLY A 151 9.14 14.88 0.13
N PHE A 152 8.74 13.64 0.36
CA PHE A 152 9.03 12.53 -0.56
C PHE A 152 7.78 11.81 -1.10
N MET A 153 6.60 12.41 -0.98
CA MET A 153 5.38 11.84 -1.54
C MET A 153 5.40 11.93 -3.07
N PRO A 154 5.14 10.80 -3.80
CA PRO A 154 5.26 10.76 -5.27
C PRO A 154 4.42 11.81 -6.01
N GLU A 155 3.25 12.14 -5.46
CA GLU A 155 2.34 13.12 -6.05
C GLU A 155 2.96 14.51 -6.19
N LEU A 156 3.83 14.90 -5.25
CA LEU A 156 4.51 16.20 -5.26
C LEU A 156 5.53 16.32 -6.40
N TYR A 157 6.05 15.20 -6.88
CA TYR A 157 7.00 15.15 -8.01
C TYR A 157 6.31 14.91 -9.36
N ARG A 158 5.04 14.47 -9.32
CA ARG A 158 4.21 14.31 -10.51
C ARG A 158 3.46 15.58 -10.88
N THR A 159 3.15 16.41 -9.90
CA THR A 159 2.33 17.61 -10.06
C THR A 159 3.06 18.86 -9.56
N ARG A 160 2.50 20.05 -9.88
CA ARG A 160 3.01 21.34 -9.37
C ARG A 160 2.32 21.80 -8.09
N LYS A 161 1.74 20.88 -7.31
CA LYS A 161 1.06 21.21 -6.05
C LYS A 161 2.05 21.79 -5.04
N SER A 162 1.57 22.76 -4.25
CA SER A 162 2.27 23.25 -3.07
C SER A 162 2.45 22.11 -2.05
N ALA A 163 3.67 21.89 -1.56
CA ALA A 163 3.94 20.91 -0.53
C ALA A 163 3.15 21.19 0.75
N THR A 164 3.10 22.46 1.17
CA THR A 164 2.36 22.91 2.35
C THR A 164 0.86 22.57 2.26
N ASP A 165 0.23 22.86 1.12
CA ASP A 165 -1.19 22.57 0.94
C ASP A 165 -1.45 21.06 0.81
N TYR A 166 -0.54 20.35 0.15
CA TYR A 166 -0.62 18.90 0.04
C TYR A 166 -0.58 18.24 1.42
N TYR A 167 0.42 18.57 2.25
CA TYR A 167 0.56 17.96 3.58
C TYR A 167 -0.53 18.40 4.56
N ARG A 168 -1.02 19.62 4.47
CA ARG A 168 -2.20 20.08 5.25
C ARG A 168 -3.42 19.20 4.95
N ASN A 169 -3.69 18.95 3.65
CA ASN A 169 -4.81 18.11 3.24
C ASN A 169 -4.57 16.63 3.58
N TYR A 170 -3.34 16.14 3.42
CA TYR A 170 -2.96 14.78 3.80
C TYR A 170 -3.17 14.53 5.30
N PHE A 171 -2.74 15.48 6.15
CA PHE A 171 -2.96 15.40 7.58
C PHE A 171 -4.45 15.30 7.92
N ARG A 172 -5.28 16.23 7.42
CA ARG A 172 -6.72 16.27 7.70
C ARG A 172 -7.49 15.05 7.19
N THR A 173 -7.10 14.49 6.05
CA THR A 173 -7.91 13.43 5.39
C THR A 173 -7.47 12.03 5.74
N TYR A 174 -6.20 11.83 6.05
CA TYR A 174 -5.64 10.51 6.27
C TYR A 174 -5.08 10.33 7.68
N LEU A 175 -4.20 11.21 8.11
CA LEU A 175 -3.48 11.03 9.36
C LEU A 175 -4.42 11.06 10.56
N GLU A 176 -5.32 12.02 10.65
CA GLU A 176 -6.33 12.08 11.71
C GLU A 176 -7.14 10.79 11.81
N ARG A 177 -7.61 10.28 10.67
CA ARG A 177 -8.45 9.09 10.61
C ARG A 177 -7.69 7.81 10.96
N ASP A 178 -6.46 7.68 10.46
CA ASP A 178 -5.65 6.49 10.69
C ASP A 178 -5.10 6.47 12.13
N VAL A 179 -4.70 7.64 12.66
CA VAL A 179 -4.29 7.77 14.06
C VAL A 179 -5.44 7.46 15.03
N ARG A 180 -6.65 7.92 14.74
CA ARG A 180 -7.83 7.57 15.59
C ARG A 180 -8.05 6.06 15.68
N LYS A 181 -7.75 5.31 14.63
CA LYS A 181 -7.87 3.85 14.63
C LYS A 181 -6.75 3.15 15.39
N LEU A 182 -5.52 3.66 15.27
CA LEU A 182 -4.33 2.99 15.79
C LEU A 182 -4.11 3.21 17.30
N VAL A 183 -4.41 4.39 17.81
CA VAL A 183 -3.95 4.80 19.15
C VAL A 183 -5.08 5.25 20.07
N ASN A 184 -6.33 5.08 19.71
CA ASN A 184 -7.46 5.55 20.55
C ASN A 184 -7.26 7.00 21.05
N VAL A 185 -6.71 7.87 20.17
CA VAL A 185 -6.40 9.28 20.48
C VAL A 185 -7.69 10.00 20.83
N LYS A 186 -7.89 10.26 22.11
CA LYS A 186 -9.08 10.94 22.63
C LYS A 186 -9.08 12.43 22.28
N ASP A 187 -7.90 13.03 22.10
CA ASP A 187 -7.73 14.45 21.85
C ASP A 187 -6.85 14.70 20.61
N LEU A 188 -7.51 14.99 19.49
CA LEU A 188 -6.82 15.31 18.23
C LEU A 188 -6.09 16.64 18.27
N ILE A 189 -6.52 17.60 19.09
CA ILE A 189 -5.86 18.91 19.21
C ILE A 189 -4.49 18.74 19.87
N LEU A 190 -4.42 17.90 20.90
CA LEU A 190 -3.15 17.56 21.53
C LEU A 190 -2.24 16.79 20.58
N PHE A 191 -2.79 15.88 19.78
CA PHE A 191 -2.02 15.17 18.77
C PHE A 191 -1.50 16.10 17.67
N GLU A 192 -2.30 17.03 17.17
CA GLU A 192 -1.88 18.05 16.19
C GLU A 192 -0.75 18.93 16.76
N ARG A 193 -0.89 19.39 18.00
CA ARG A 193 0.17 20.11 18.71
C ARG A 193 1.45 19.29 18.85
N PHE A 194 1.33 18.03 19.20
CA PHE A 194 2.48 17.12 19.30
C PHE A 194 3.21 16.99 17.95
N VAL A 195 2.49 16.75 16.85
CA VAL A 195 3.09 16.66 15.52
C VAL A 195 3.73 17.99 15.10
N THR A 196 3.09 19.11 15.41
CA THR A 196 3.64 20.46 15.13
C THR A 196 4.94 20.70 15.91
N LEU A 197 4.99 20.31 17.19
CA LEU A 197 6.20 20.43 18.01
C LEU A 197 7.34 19.53 17.51
N LEU A 198 7.02 18.34 16.95
CA LEU A 198 8.03 17.47 16.35
C LEU A 198 8.60 18.01 15.03
N ALA A 199 7.82 18.82 14.33
CA ALA A 199 8.24 19.41 13.06
C ALA A 199 9.12 20.67 13.22
N GLY A 200 9.28 21.21 14.42
CA GLY A 200 10.13 22.36 14.77
C GLY A 200 9.34 23.65 14.73
#